data_6eb325442772a08f89479735494415b5
#
_entry.id   6eb325442772a08f89479735494415b5
#
_cell.length_a   1.000
_cell.length_b   1.000
_cell.length_c   1.000
_cell.angle_alpha   90.00
_cell.angle_beta   90.00
_cell.angle_gamma   90.00
#
_symmetry.space_group_name_H-M   'P 1'
#
loop_
_entity.id
_entity.type
_entity.pdbx_description
1 polymer ?
#
loop_
_entity_poly.entity_id
_entity_poly.type
_entity_poly.pdbx_seq_one_letter_code
_entity_poly.pdbx_strand_id
1 'polypeptide(L)'
;MALRVRVCRLADVVPGELRAFPVTGVTWPVIVTFADAELVAVPGVCPHEDVALADGELRYGEIVCAAHGYRFDLQTGRCAGHPELQLRRYPVTIVGDEVWVDLL
;
A
#
# COMPACT_ATOMS: atom_id res chain seq x y z
N MET A 1 -15.80 -8.05 11.69
CA MET A 1 -14.63 -8.60 12.39
C MET A 1 -13.35 -8.20 11.68
N ALA A 2 -12.41 -7.64 12.41
CA ALA A 2 -11.11 -7.27 11.81
C ALA A 2 -10.24 -8.51 11.64
N LEU A 3 -9.53 -8.59 10.52
CA LEU A 3 -8.50 -9.57 10.30
C LEU A 3 -7.15 -8.86 10.35
N ARG A 4 -6.53 -8.92 11.53
CA ARG A 4 -5.24 -8.27 11.75
C ARG A 4 -4.12 -9.25 11.48
N VAL A 5 -3.19 -8.85 10.60
CA VAL A 5 -2.09 -9.70 10.21
C VAL A 5 -0.77 -8.93 10.35
N ARG A 6 0.29 -9.66 10.69
CA ARG A 6 1.64 -9.10 10.68
C ARG A 6 2.14 -9.07 9.25
N VAL A 7 2.70 -7.95 8.83
CA VAL A 7 3.17 -7.76 7.45
C VAL A 7 4.70 -7.76 7.38
N CYS A 8 5.34 -6.96 8.21
CA CYS A 8 6.80 -6.80 8.16
C CYS A 8 7.31 -6.18 9.45
N ARG A 9 8.61 -5.97 9.53
CA ARG A 9 9.20 -5.17 10.59
C ARG A 9 9.25 -3.71 10.14
N LEU A 10 9.20 -2.81 11.11
CA LEU A 10 9.30 -1.38 10.82
C LEU A 10 10.59 -1.06 10.05
N ALA A 11 11.70 -1.73 10.38
CA ALA A 11 12.97 -1.55 9.70
C ALA A 11 12.97 -1.98 8.23
N ASP A 12 11.98 -2.79 7.82
CA ASP A 12 11.85 -3.24 6.44
C ASP A 12 11.23 -2.16 5.54
N VAL A 13 10.64 -1.13 6.14
CA VAL A 13 9.99 -0.05 5.39
C VAL A 13 11.01 1.05 5.15
N VAL A 14 11.42 1.22 3.90
CA VAL A 14 12.43 2.21 3.53
C VAL A 14 11.74 3.43 2.92
N PRO A 15 11.95 4.64 3.50
CA PRO A 15 11.34 5.84 2.93
C PRO A 15 11.73 6.02 1.46
N GLY A 16 10.75 6.34 0.62
CA GLY A 16 10.95 6.56 -0.80
C GLY A 16 10.90 5.30 -1.65
N GLU A 17 10.77 4.12 -1.05
CA GLU A 17 10.68 2.85 -1.78
C GLU A 17 9.30 2.25 -1.68
N LEU A 18 8.87 1.61 -2.77
CA LEU A 18 7.64 0.81 -2.79
C LEU A 18 8.04 -0.66 -2.56
N ARG A 19 7.79 -1.15 -1.36
CA ARG A 19 8.04 -2.55 -1.04
C ARG A 19 6.73 -3.28 -0.81
N ALA A 20 6.56 -4.38 -1.52
CA ALA A 20 5.41 -5.27 -1.34
C ALA A 20 5.83 -6.46 -0.50
N PHE A 21 5.01 -6.80 0.48
CA PHE A 21 5.29 -7.89 1.41
C PHE A 21 4.23 -8.97 1.23
N PRO A 22 4.63 -10.24 1.04
CA PRO A 22 3.67 -11.33 1.00
C PRO A 22 3.05 -11.53 2.39
N VAL A 23 1.78 -11.86 2.40
CA VAL A 23 1.04 -12.12 3.64
C VAL A 23 0.43 -13.52 3.55
N THR A 24 0.67 -14.33 4.57
CA THR A 24 0.15 -15.70 4.62
C THR A 24 -1.38 -15.68 4.59
N GLY A 25 -1.96 -16.49 3.71
CA GLY A 25 -3.40 -16.61 3.59
C GLY A 25 -4.06 -15.62 2.64
N VAL A 26 -3.27 -14.73 2.03
CA VAL A 26 -3.76 -13.76 1.05
C VAL A 26 -3.02 -13.94 -0.26
N THR A 27 -3.72 -13.80 -1.37
CA THR A 27 -3.12 -14.01 -2.69
C THR A 27 -2.42 -12.77 -3.24
N TRP A 28 -2.68 -11.60 -2.67
CA TRP A 28 -2.04 -10.36 -3.08
C TRP A 28 -1.06 -9.88 -2.01
N PRO A 29 0.03 -9.22 -2.40
CA PRO A 29 0.95 -8.63 -1.43
C PRO A 29 0.37 -7.34 -0.84
N VAL A 30 0.96 -6.90 0.28
CA VAL A 30 0.61 -5.63 0.90
C VAL A 30 1.81 -4.71 0.77
N ILE A 31 1.59 -3.52 0.26
CA ILE A 31 2.61 -2.47 0.22
C ILE A 31 2.51 -1.66 1.51
N VAL A 32 3.65 -1.50 2.18
CA VAL A 32 3.77 -0.60 3.33
C VAL A 32 4.81 0.44 2.98
N THR A 33 4.44 1.70 3.09
CA THR A 33 5.33 2.80 2.74
C THR A 33 5.04 4.01 3.62
N PHE A 34 5.88 5.03 3.54
CA PHE A 34 5.65 6.29 4.23
C PHE A 34 5.01 7.31 3.29
N ALA A 35 3.93 7.94 3.74
CA ALA A 35 3.37 9.13 3.14
C ALA A 35 3.64 10.26 4.13
N ASP A 36 4.60 11.11 3.83
CA ASP A 36 5.18 12.05 4.77
C ASP A 36 5.76 11.27 5.97
N ALA A 37 5.31 11.54 7.18
CA ALA A 37 5.79 10.83 8.36
C ALA A 37 4.85 9.70 8.79
N GLU A 38 3.81 9.41 8.01
CA GLU A 38 2.79 8.42 8.35
C GLU A 38 3.01 7.12 7.58
N LEU A 39 2.89 5.99 8.27
CA LEU A 39 2.88 4.68 7.61
C LEU A 39 1.54 4.44 6.96
N VAL A 40 1.57 4.04 5.70
CA VAL A 40 0.38 3.72 4.91
C VAL A 40 0.53 2.32 4.36
N ALA A 41 -0.53 1.52 4.47
CA ALA A 41 -0.57 0.17 3.93
C ALA A 41 -1.71 0.05 2.93
N VAL A 42 -1.41 -0.51 1.76
CA VAL A 42 -2.38 -0.65 0.67
C VAL A 42 -2.20 -2.01 0.01
N PRO A 43 -3.25 -2.53 -0.68
CA PRO A 43 -3.07 -3.72 -1.49
C PRO A 43 -2.04 -3.46 -2.58
N GLY A 44 -1.18 -4.43 -2.85
CA GLY A 44 -0.13 -4.29 -3.85
C GLY A 44 -0.57 -4.53 -5.28
N VAL A 45 -1.87 -4.43 -5.56
CA VAL A 45 -2.44 -4.64 -6.88
C VAL A 45 -3.22 -3.40 -7.28
N CYS A 46 -2.99 -2.94 -8.51
CA CYS A 46 -3.69 -1.77 -9.03
C CYS A 46 -5.19 -2.06 -9.16
N PRO A 47 -6.08 -1.20 -8.59
CA PRO A 47 -7.52 -1.43 -8.73
C PRO A 47 -8.03 -1.33 -10.16
N HIS A 48 -7.26 -0.74 -11.06
CA HIS A 48 -7.57 -0.61 -12.47
C HIS A 48 -7.44 -1.96 -13.20
N GLU A 49 -6.38 -2.72 -12.91
CA GLU A 49 -6.16 -4.06 -13.46
C GLU A 49 -5.11 -4.81 -12.64
N ASP A 50 -4.94 -6.10 -12.92
CA ASP A 50 -4.03 -6.97 -12.14
C ASP A 50 -2.56 -6.67 -12.47
N VAL A 51 -2.09 -5.52 -12.04
CA VAL A 51 -0.70 -5.10 -12.20
C VAL A 51 -0.13 -4.83 -10.81
N ALA A 52 1.09 -5.30 -10.58
CA ALA A 52 1.75 -5.08 -9.30
C ALA A 52 2.09 -3.60 -9.13
N LEU A 53 1.55 -2.97 -8.09
CA LEU A 53 1.83 -1.57 -7.81
C LEU A 53 3.30 -1.33 -7.44
N ALA A 54 3.98 -2.34 -6.91
CA ALA A 54 5.40 -2.22 -6.58
C ALA A 54 6.29 -2.04 -7.81
N ASP A 55 5.79 -2.40 -9.00
CA ASP A 55 6.51 -2.17 -10.25
C ASP A 55 6.42 -0.72 -10.72
N GLY A 56 5.58 0.09 -10.09
CA GLY A 56 5.44 1.50 -10.38
C GLY A 56 6.42 2.36 -9.62
N GLU A 57 6.02 3.59 -9.37
CA GLU A 57 6.86 4.57 -8.68
C GLU A 57 6.13 5.21 -7.51
N LEU A 58 6.90 5.56 -6.49
CA LEU A 58 6.43 6.43 -5.40
C LEU A 58 6.89 7.85 -5.75
N ARG A 59 5.94 8.76 -5.92
CA ARG A 59 6.24 10.11 -6.36
C ARG A 59 5.32 11.12 -5.70
N TYR A 60 5.88 12.04 -4.92
CA TYR A 60 5.15 13.13 -4.28
C TYR A 60 3.91 12.68 -3.50
N GLY A 61 4.04 11.59 -2.71
CA GLY A 61 2.92 11.08 -1.93
C GLY A 61 1.89 10.32 -2.71
N GLU A 62 2.21 9.93 -3.95
CA GLU A 62 1.36 9.13 -4.82
C GLU A 62 2.07 7.86 -5.27
N ILE A 63 1.31 6.79 -5.46
CA ILE A 63 1.80 5.61 -6.17
C ILE A 63 1.38 5.75 -7.62
N VAL A 64 2.36 5.66 -8.53
CA VAL A 64 2.09 5.71 -9.96
C VAL A 64 2.15 4.30 -10.51
N CYS A 65 1.02 3.82 -11.04
CA CYS A 65 0.91 2.48 -11.60
C CYS A 65 1.74 2.38 -12.89
N ALA A 66 2.54 1.31 -13.02
CA ALA A 66 3.40 1.11 -14.18
C ALA A 66 2.62 0.89 -15.48
N ALA A 67 1.38 0.37 -15.40
CA ALA A 67 0.64 -0.02 -16.60
C ALA A 67 0.17 1.19 -17.43
N HIS A 68 -0.48 2.17 -16.82
CA HIS A 68 -1.06 3.30 -17.56
C HIS A 68 -0.81 4.63 -16.88
N GLY A 69 0.08 4.67 -15.88
CA GLY A 69 0.42 5.90 -15.20
C GLY A 69 -0.68 6.44 -14.28
N TYR A 70 -1.65 5.60 -13.90
CA TYR A 70 -2.65 6.02 -12.92
C TYR A 70 -1.97 6.38 -11.61
N ARG A 71 -2.38 7.49 -11.01
CA ARG A 71 -1.79 8.01 -9.78
C ARG A 71 -2.77 7.91 -8.64
N PHE A 72 -2.36 7.24 -7.57
CA PHE A 72 -3.17 7.05 -6.38
C PHE A 72 -2.57 7.81 -5.22
N ASP A 73 -3.36 8.73 -4.66
CA ASP A 73 -2.94 9.53 -3.50
C ASP A 73 -2.86 8.62 -2.27
N LEU A 74 -1.71 8.59 -1.60
CA LEU A 74 -1.52 7.75 -0.42
C LEU A 74 -2.29 8.24 0.80
N GLN A 75 -2.67 9.51 0.85
CA GLN A 75 -3.45 10.05 1.96
C GLN A 75 -4.91 9.63 1.89
N THR A 76 -5.47 9.56 0.69
CA THR A 76 -6.90 9.32 0.48
C THR A 76 -7.20 8.01 -0.24
N GLY A 77 -6.24 7.47 -0.99
CA GLY A 77 -6.44 6.32 -1.89
C GLY A 77 -7.12 6.69 -3.20
N ARG A 78 -7.41 7.96 -3.43
CA ARG A 78 -8.12 8.39 -4.65
C ARG A 78 -7.19 8.42 -5.85
N CYS A 79 -7.76 8.04 -7.01
CA CYS A 79 -7.03 8.10 -8.26
C CYS A 79 -7.27 9.44 -8.94
N ALA A 80 -6.19 10.13 -9.32
CA ALA A 80 -6.27 11.41 -10.01
C ALA A 80 -6.94 11.23 -11.38
N GLY A 81 -8.02 11.97 -11.62
CA GLY A 81 -8.76 11.91 -12.90
C GLY A 81 -9.68 10.72 -13.05
N HIS A 82 -9.74 9.80 -12.07
CA HIS A 82 -10.55 8.59 -12.13
C HIS A 82 -11.25 8.36 -10.79
N PRO A 83 -12.30 9.13 -10.47
CA PRO A 83 -12.96 9.03 -9.16
C PRO A 83 -13.61 7.68 -8.88
N GLU A 84 -13.85 6.88 -9.93
CA GLU A 84 -14.39 5.53 -9.78
C GLU A 84 -13.36 4.54 -9.23
N LEU A 85 -12.08 4.86 -9.29
CA LEU A 85 -11.00 4.00 -8.79
C LEU A 85 -10.58 4.44 -7.40
N GLN A 86 -10.50 3.48 -6.48
CA GLN A 86 -10.13 3.75 -5.10
C GLN A 86 -9.15 2.70 -4.63
N LEU A 87 -7.97 3.14 -4.23
CA LEU A 87 -7.00 2.26 -3.59
C LEU A 87 -7.30 2.21 -2.10
N ARG A 88 -7.60 1.03 -1.60
CA ARG A 88 -7.96 0.86 -0.20
C ARG A 88 -6.74 1.12 0.70
N ARG A 89 -6.99 1.82 1.82
CA ARG A 89 -5.97 1.99 2.86
C ARG A 89 -6.32 1.07 4.02
N TYR A 90 -5.39 0.20 4.40
CA TYR A 90 -5.57 -0.66 5.56
C TYR A 90 -5.17 0.09 6.83
N PRO A 91 -5.93 -0.02 7.91
CA PRO A 91 -5.48 0.49 9.20
C PRO A 91 -4.17 -0.18 9.62
N VAL A 92 -3.22 0.62 10.09
CA VAL A 92 -1.89 0.16 10.50
C VAL A 92 -1.75 0.26 12.00
N THR A 93 -1.22 -0.78 12.62
CA THR A 93 -0.86 -0.79 14.05
C THR A 93 0.60 -1.21 14.17
N ILE A 94 1.38 -0.48 14.94
CA ILE A 94 2.76 -0.84 15.24
C ILE A 94 2.79 -1.49 16.61
N VAL A 95 3.32 -2.71 16.66
CA VAL A 95 3.48 -3.46 17.91
C VAL A 95 4.96 -3.73 18.07
N GLY A 96 5.59 -3.02 19.01
CA GLY A 96 7.05 -3.08 19.15
C GLY A 96 7.72 -2.57 17.87
N ASP A 97 8.45 -3.45 17.18
CA ASP A 97 9.10 -3.15 15.91
C ASP A 97 8.37 -3.78 14.72
N GLU A 98 7.16 -4.29 14.92
CA GLU A 98 6.40 -4.98 13.89
C GLU A 98 5.26 -4.13 13.35
N VAL A 99 5.02 -4.26 12.05
CA VAL A 99 3.92 -3.58 11.36
C VAL A 99 2.79 -4.59 11.14
N TRP A 100 1.64 -4.28 11.68
CA TRP A 100 0.42 -5.07 11.54
C TRP A 100 -0.62 -4.25 10.81
N VAL A 101 -1.45 -4.92 10.01
CA VAL A 101 -2.53 -4.25 9.29
C VAL A 101 -3.84 -5.00 9.49
N ASP A 102 -4.94 -4.25 9.41
CA ASP A 102 -6.29 -4.81 9.40
C ASP A 102 -6.74 -4.93 7.95
N LEU A 103 -6.90 -6.16 7.47
CA LEU A 103 -7.28 -6.41 6.08
C LEU A 103 -8.78 -6.25 5.82
N LEU A 104 -9.58 -6.26 6.87
CA LEU A 104 -11.03 -6.14 6.73
C LEU A 104 -11.57 -4.87 7.35
#